data_487c5fc62d595115b9945ba83054ea5c
#
_entry.id   487c5fc62d595115b9945ba83054ea5c
#
_cell.length_a   1.000
_cell.length_b   1.000
_cell.length_c   1.000
_cell.angle_alpha   90.00
_cell.angle_beta   90.00
_cell.angle_gamma   90.00
#
_symmetry.space_group_name_H-M   'P 1'
#
loop_
_entity.id
_entity.type
_entity.pdbx_description
1 polymer ?
#
loop_
_entity_poly.entity_id
_entity_poly.type
_entity_poly.pdbx_seq_one_letter_code
_entity_poly.pdbx_strand_id
1 'polypeptide(L)'
;MEESLSQRKRCGDQVLDHTLHTLNMLYKENHIRPSRVSRIAINPLWNIVIGSQNECGISDNVSKNPALYTNHNHPEVMRLQGMVGKPLFDIAEQGISSGNLQDRSLAIAAMSALSQQFLGCSSVRKRGYQAQCWMAADTIVQQYPMISRLITHDDVVALVGYDSLARNLRGHCHKLHVVDQNPSETFRTVLLDRTVTYGPLDIILHTTDEMPDILGSADVVLIPASSLVDDSFRTLVNYVHHARLVGLYGMCGALIPDEFLLQGVDFITSFRIDNPSRFIESMQHDPDMANVVRMTQRHFLVMRPDADRGVAR
;
A
#
# COMPACT_ATOMS: atom_id res chain seq x y z
N MET A 1 -17.26 -23.67 14.34
CA MET A 1 -15.97 -23.20 13.76
C MET A 1 -16.17 -22.52 12.42
N GLU A 2 -17.11 -22.97 11.58
CA GLU A 2 -17.47 -22.32 10.28
C GLU A 2 -18.20 -20.97 10.44
N GLU A 3 -19.06 -20.79 11.46
CA GLU A 3 -19.71 -19.50 11.73
C GLU A 3 -18.71 -18.38 12.11
N SER A 4 -17.60 -18.72 12.78
CA SER A 4 -16.58 -17.73 13.15
C SER A 4 -15.76 -17.26 11.94
N LEU A 5 -15.59 -18.10 10.92
CA LEU A 5 -14.93 -17.77 9.67
C LEU A 5 -15.81 -16.91 8.76
N SER A 6 -17.13 -17.13 8.76
CA SER A 6 -18.08 -16.32 7.98
C SER A 6 -18.28 -14.92 8.59
N GLN A 7 -18.21 -14.80 9.92
CA GLN A 7 -18.25 -13.49 10.59
C GLN A 7 -16.92 -12.72 10.42
N ARG A 8 -15.77 -13.40 10.43
CA ARG A 8 -14.48 -12.76 10.13
C ARG A 8 -14.39 -12.25 8.68
N LYS A 9 -14.94 -12.99 7.69
CA LYS A 9 -15.02 -12.54 6.30
C LYS A 9 -15.81 -11.25 6.11
N ARG A 10 -16.84 -10.98 6.91
CA ARG A 10 -17.67 -9.76 6.78
C ARG A 10 -17.02 -8.49 7.31
N CYS A 11 -15.94 -8.58 8.05
CA CYS A 11 -15.37 -7.43 8.76
C CYS A 11 -14.18 -6.75 8.05
N GLY A 12 -13.35 -7.49 7.32
CA GLY A 12 -12.23 -6.93 6.56
C GLY A 12 -12.68 -6.23 5.28
N ASP A 13 -13.71 -6.76 4.64
CA ASP A 13 -14.29 -6.22 3.42
C ASP A 13 -14.90 -4.82 3.61
N GLN A 14 -15.32 -4.44 4.83
CA GLN A 14 -15.99 -3.17 5.09
C GLN A 14 -15.14 -1.93 4.73
N VAL A 15 -13.83 -1.94 4.98
CA VAL A 15 -12.97 -0.78 4.68
C VAL A 15 -12.89 -0.54 3.17
N LEU A 16 -12.67 -1.60 2.38
CA LEU A 16 -12.62 -1.50 0.92
C LEU A 16 -14.00 -1.23 0.33
N ASP A 17 -15.06 -1.84 0.84
CA ASP A 17 -16.45 -1.59 0.43
C ASP A 17 -16.84 -0.13 0.67
N HIS A 18 -16.55 0.42 1.85
CA HIS A 18 -16.81 1.82 2.16
C HIS A 18 -15.94 2.75 1.31
N THR A 19 -14.66 2.42 1.09
CA THR A 19 -13.80 3.18 0.19
C THR A 19 -14.36 3.20 -1.23
N LEU A 20 -14.83 2.05 -1.73
CA LEU A 20 -15.45 1.95 -3.06
C LEU A 20 -16.76 2.75 -3.14
N HIS A 21 -17.59 2.69 -2.09
CA HIS A 21 -18.80 3.50 -1.98
C HIS A 21 -18.49 5.00 -2.03
N THR A 22 -17.52 5.45 -1.23
CA THR A 22 -17.08 6.85 -1.18
C THR A 22 -16.53 7.31 -2.53
N LEU A 23 -15.74 6.46 -3.22
CA LEU A 23 -15.30 6.73 -4.60
C LEU A 23 -16.50 6.94 -5.55
N ASN A 24 -17.50 6.06 -5.49
CA ASN A 24 -18.69 6.17 -6.34
C ASN A 24 -19.45 7.48 -6.08
N MET A 25 -19.58 7.90 -4.80
CA MET A 25 -20.17 9.19 -4.46
C MET A 25 -19.35 10.36 -5.02
N LEU A 26 -18.01 10.34 -4.85
CA LEU A 26 -17.13 11.39 -5.39
C LEU A 26 -17.23 11.52 -6.91
N TYR A 27 -17.30 10.40 -7.64
CA TYR A 27 -17.51 10.42 -9.10
C TYR A 27 -18.84 11.04 -9.49
N LYS A 28 -19.93 10.72 -8.78
CA LYS A 28 -21.28 11.27 -9.02
C LYS A 28 -21.32 12.78 -8.71
N GLU A 29 -20.83 13.19 -7.54
CA GLU A 29 -20.84 14.59 -7.10
C GLU A 29 -20.02 15.51 -8.01
N ASN A 30 -18.90 15.01 -8.53
CA ASN A 30 -18.06 15.77 -9.44
C ASN A 30 -18.42 15.59 -10.92
N HIS A 31 -19.51 14.86 -11.24
CA HIS A 31 -19.96 14.57 -12.61
C HIS A 31 -18.87 13.93 -13.48
N ILE A 32 -17.99 13.12 -12.88
CA ILE A 32 -16.91 12.44 -13.58
C ILE A 32 -17.42 11.09 -14.10
N ARG A 33 -17.18 10.81 -15.38
CA ARG A 33 -17.50 9.49 -15.95
C ARG A 33 -16.40 8.49 -15.55
N PRO A 34 -16.76 7.37 -14.91
CA PRO A 34 -15.78 6.35 -14.57
C PRO A 34 -15.12 5.73 -15.81
N SER A 35 -13.83 5.46 -15.70
CA SER A 35 -13.05 4.79 -16.74
C SER A 35 -13.39 3.31 -16.87
N ARG A 36 -13.08 2.77 -18.06
CA ARG A 36 -13.04 1.34 -18.32
C ARG A 36 -11.59 0.85 -18.32
N VAL A 37 -11.39 -0.41 -18.03
CA VAL A 37 -10.07 -1.04 -18.14
C VAL A 37 -9.58 -0.95 -19.58
N SER A 38 -8.45 -0.30 -19.80
CA SER A 38 -7.76 -0.27 -21.10
C SER A 38 -6.65 -1.32 -21.18
N ARG A 39 -6.02 -1.61 -20.06
CA ARG A 39 -4.92 -2.59 -19.96
C ARG A 39 -4.81 -3.16 -18.56
N ILE A 40 -4.45 -4.45 -18.47
CA ILE A 40 -3.97 -5.11 -17.25
C ILE A 40 -2.56 -5.63 -17.54
N ALA A 41 -1.64 -5.40 -16.60
CA ALA A 41 -0.30 -5.96 -16.63
C ALA A 41 0.01 -6.62 -15.29
N ILE A 42 0.68 -7.76 -15.33
CA ILE A 42 1.11 -8.50 -14.15
C ILE A 42 2.61 -8.71 -14.26
N ASN A 43 3.33 -8.44 -13.20
CA ASN A 43 4.74 -8.77 -13.07
C ASN A 43 5.00 -9.46 -11.71
N PRO A 44 6.24 -9.88 -11.41
CA PRO A 44 6.53 -10.58 -10.15
C PRO A 44 6.16 -9.79 -8.89
N LEU A 45 6.17 -8.46 -8.95
CA LEU A 45 5.96 -7.59 -7.80
C LEU A 45 4.54 -7.03 -7.77
N TRP A 46 3.94 -6.72 -8.94
CA TRP A 46 2.75 -5.89 -9.02
C TRP A 46 1.70 -6.39 -9.99
N ASN A 47 0.46 -6.13 -9.63
CA ASN A 47 -0.70 -6.10 -10.51
C ASN A 47 -0.99 -4.65 -10.87
N ILE A 48 -1.12 -4.35 -12.16
CA ILE A 48 -1.28 -3.00 -12.69
C ILE A 48 -2.56 -2.96 -13.51
N VAL A 49 -3.41 -1.99 -13.22
CA VAL A 49 -4.64 -1.71 -13.97
C VAL A 49 -4.59 -0.30 -14.52
N ILE A 50 -4.78 -0.16 -15.83
CA ILE A 50 -4.82 1.13 -16.52
C ILE A 50 -6.23 1.39 -17.00
N GLY A 51 -6.76 2.56 -16.66
CA GLY A 51 -8.04 3.05 -17.13
C GLY A 51 -7.98 3.74 -18.50
N SER A 52 -9.14 3.90 -19.11
CA SER A 52 -9.29 4.51 -20.45
C SER A 52 -8.99 6.03 -20.47
N GLN A 53 -8.93 6.68 -19.35
CA GLN A 53 -8.51 8.08 -19.18
C GLN A 53 -7.06 8.19 -18.69
N ASN A 54 -6.27 7.12 -18.86
CA ASN A 54 -4.86 7.04 -18.50
C ASN A 54 -4.59 7.05 -16.98
N GLU A 55 -5.55 6.67 -16.15
CA GLU A 55 -5.32 6.41 -14.74
C GLU A 55 -4.56 5.07 -14.59
N CYS A 56 -3.66 5.00 -13.64
CA CYS A 56 -2.89 3.79 -13.36
C CYS A 56 -2.95 3.42 -11.89
N GLY A 57 -3.54 2.30 -11.58
CA GLY A 57 -3.53 1.74 -10.24
C GLY A 57 -2.61 0.54 -10.13
N ILE A 58 -2.00 0.38 -8.97
CA ILE A 58 -1.04 -0.67 -8.67
C ILE A 58 -1.42 -1.34 -7.36
N SER A 59 -1.21 -2.64 -7.30
CA SER A 59 -1.31 -3.44 -6.08
C SER A 59 -0.25 -4.53 -6.08
N ASP A 60 0.09 -5.05 -4.90
CA ASP A 60 1.08 -6.12 -4.76
C ASP A 60 0.61 -7.42 -5.40
N ASN A 61 1.50 -8.08 -6.14
CA ASN A 61 1.25 -9.40 -6.67
C ASN A 61 1.58 -10.46 -5.61
N VAL A 62 0.57 -10.90 -4.89
CA VAL A 62 0.70 -11.89 -3.82
C VAL A 62 0.68 -13.34 -4.30
N SER A 63 0.37 -13.58 -5.58
CA SER A 63 0.17 -14.94 -6.11
C SER A 63 1.45 -15.76 -6.16
N LYS A 64 2.61 -15.11 -6.23
CA LYS A 64 3.95 -15.73 -6.39
C LYS A 64 4.01 -16.79 -7.52
N ASN A 65 3.01 -16.82 -8.42
CA ASN A 65 2.93 -17.79 -9.53
C ASN A 65 3.61 -17.21 -10.77
N PRO A 66 4.80 -17.71 -11.17
CA PRO A 66 5.52 -17.20 -12.32
C PRO A 66 4.78 -17.36 -13.64
N ALA A 67 3.89 -18.33 -13.76
CA ALA A 67 3.11 -18.54 -14.98
C ALA A 67 2.21 -17.34 -15.34
N LEU A 68 1.83 -16.50 -14.36
CA LEU A 68 1.01 -15.31 -14.59
C LEU A 68 1.73 -14.21 -15.38
N TYR A 69 3.06 -14.21 -15.39
CA TYR A 69 3.84 -13.19 -16.12
C TYR A 69 4.82 -13.77 -17.15
N THR A 70 4.94 -15.10 -17.21
CA THR A 70 5.80 -15.78 -18.19
C THR A 70 5.02 -16.54 -19.27
N ASN A 71 3.75 -16.88 -19.02
CA ASN A 71 2.92 -17.66 -19.94
C ASN A 71 1.63 -16.91 -20.32
N HIS A 72 1.63 -16.26 -21.47
CA HIS A 72 0.48 -15.49 -21.96
C HIS A 72 -0.76 -16.35 -22.24
N ASN A 73 -0.60 -17.67 -22.42
CA ASN A 73 -1.71 -18.61 -22.62
C ASN A 73 -2.19 -19.24 -21.31
N HIS A 74 -1.68 -18.82 -20.16
CA HIS A 74 -2.18 -19.31 -18.88
C HIS A 74 -3.65 -18.92 -18.73
N PRO A 75 -4.55 -19.85 -18.31
CA PRO A 75 -6.00 -19.59 -18.24
C PRO A 75 -6.35 -18.34 -17.44
N GLU A 76 -5.63 -18.10 -16.34
CA GLU A 76 -5.81 -16.92 -15.51
C GLU A 76 -5.43 -15.63 -16.24
N VAL A 77 -4.34 -15.61 -17.01
CA VAL A 77 -3.95 -14.46 -17.83
C VAL A 77 -5.00 -14.15 -18.87
N MET A 78 -5.55 -15.20 -19.53
CA MET A 78 -6.63 -15.04 -20.48
C MET A 78 -7.92 -14.50 -19.83
N ARG A 79 -8.25 -14.98 -18.62
CA ARG A 79 -9.38 -14.48 -17.83
C ARG A 79 -9.20 -12.98 -17.52
N LEU A 80 -8.01 -12.57 -17.11
CA LEU A 80 -7.70 -11.17 -16.80
C LEU A 80 -7.73 -10.27 -18.03
N GLN A 81 -7.24 -10.77 -19.17
CA GLN A 81 -7.38 -10.05 -20.46
C GLN A 81 -8.84 -9.86 -20.86
N GLY A 82 -9.72 -10.80 -20.53
CA GLY A 82 -11.17 -10.67 -20.70
C GLY A 82 -11.85 -9.58 -19.83
N MET A 83 -11.11 -8.97 -18.92
CA MET A 83 -11.58 -7.82 -18.14
C MET A 83 -11.37 -6.48 -18.88
N VAL A 84 -10.56 -6.44 -19.92
CA VAL A 84 -10.36 -5.22 -20.74
C VAL A 84 -11.70 -4.79 -21.34
N GLY A 85 -11.99 -3.50 -21.24
CA GLY A 85 -13.28 -2.90 -21.65
C GLY A 85 -14.35 -2.87 -20.55
N LYS A 86 -14.20 -3.63 -19.45
CA LYS A 86 -15.13 -3.56 -18.32
C LYS A 86 -14.95 -2.25 -17.53
N PRO A 87 -15.99 -1.72 -16.87
CA PRO A 87 -15.87 -0.60 -15.96
C PRO A 87 -14.89 -0.90 -14.81
N LEU A 88 -14.08 0.07 -14.39
CA LEU A 88 -13.17 -0.11 -13.25
C LEU A 88 -13.92 -0.40 -11.94
N PHE A 89 -15.10 0.18 -11.76
CA PHE A 89 -15.97 -0.11 -10.61
C PHE A 89 -16.40 -1.57 -10.55
N ASP A 90 -16.74 -2.18 -11.70
CA ASP A 90 -17.14 -3.59 -11.74
C ASP A 90 -15.99 -4.52 -11.34
N ILE A 91 -14.74 -4.19 -11.76
CA ILE A 91 -13.55 -4.95 -11.35
C ILE A 91 -13.31 -4.83 -9.85
N ALA A 92 -13.44 -3.61 -9.31
CA ALA A 92 -13.28 -3.35 -7.87
C ALA A 92 -14.32 -4.12 -7.06
N GLU A 93 -15.61 -4.01 -7.39
CA GLU A 93 -16.71 -4.64 -6.69
C GLU A 93 -16.61 -6.18 -6.70
N GLN A 94 -16.36 -6.75 -7.88
CA GLN A 94 -16.23 -8.20 -8.03
C GLN A 94 -15.01 -8.75 -7.28
N GLY A 95 -13.89 -8.04 -7.31
CA GLY A 95 -12.65 -8.51 -6.69
C GLY A 95 -12.64 -8.37 -5.16
N ILE A 96 -13.28 -7.33 -4.58
CA ILE A 96 -13.44 -7.21 -3.13
C ILE A 96 -14.28 -8.37 -2.59
N SER A 97 -15.35 -8.74 -3.30
CA SER A 97 -16.25 -9.82 -2.91
C SER A 97 -15.66 -11.22 -3.19
N SER A 98 -14.54 -11.29 -3.93
CA SER A 98 -13.89 -12.56 -4.27
C SER A 98 -13.08 -13.11 -3.11
N GLY A 99 -13.15 -14.43 -2.89
CA GLY A 99 -12.24 -15.13 -1.96
C GLY A 99 -10.83 -15.35 -2.52
N ASN A 100 -10.54 -14.85 -3.73
CA ASN A 100 -9.27 -15.04 -4.43
C ASN A 100 -8.38 -13.80 -4.23
N LEU A 101 -7.17 -14.00 -3.69
CA LEU A 101 -6.21 -12.92 -3.45
C LEU A 101 -5.79 -12.16 -4.73
N GLN A 102 -5.73 -12.84 -5.88
CA GLN A 102 -5.41 -12.20 -7.15
C GLN A 102 -6.51 -11.24 -7.60
N ASP A 103 -7.77 -11.65 -7.45
CA ASP A 103 -8.92 -10.79 -7.78
C ASP A 103 -8.98 -9.59 -6.83
N ARG A 104 -8.73 -9.82 -5.53
CA ARG A 104 -8.69 -8.76 -4.52
C ARG A 104 -7.55 -7.76 -4.79
N SER A 105 -6.38 -8.25 -5.16
CA SER A 105 -5.26 -7.39 -5.57
C SER A 105 -5.64 -6.54 -6.80
N LEU A 106 -6.27 -7.12 -7.81
CA LEU A 106 -6.75 -6.38 -8.98
C LEU A 106 -7.84 -5.37 -8.63
N ALA A 107 -8.73 -5.70 -7.69
CA ALA A 107 -9.73 -4.76 -7.19
C ALA A 107 -9.07 -3.53 -6.55
N ILE A 108 -8.05 -3.73 -5.71
CA ILE A 108 -7.29 -2.65 -5.10
C ILE A 108 -6.56 -1.82 -6.17
N ALA A 109 -5.96 -2.46 -7.18
CA ALA A 109 -5.38 -1.74 -8.32
C ALA A 109 -6.43 -0.92 -9.09
N ALA A 110 -7.63 -1.47 -9.33
CA ALA A 110 -8.73 -0.73 -9.97
C ALA A 110 -9.20 0.46 -9.12
N MET A 111 -9.35 0.26 -7.80
CA MET A 111 -9.68 1.34 -6.85
C MET A 111 -8.58 2.40 -6.78
N SER A 112 -7.31 1.99 -6.84
CA SER A 112 -6.17 2.90 -6.91
C SER A 112 -6.22 3.76 -8.18
N ALA A 113 -6.53 3.17 -9.34
CA ALA A 113 -6.74 3.92 -10.59
C ALA A 113 -7.89 4.92 -10.44
N LEU A 114 -9.05 4.49 -9.90
CA LEU A 114 -10.20 5.38 -9.64
C LEU A 114 -9.85 6.51 -8.66
N SER A 115 -9.02 6.24 -7.67
CA SER A 115 -8.63 7.21 -6.65
C SER A 115 -7.72 8.33 -7.19
N GLN A 116 -6.99 8.11 -8.28
CA GLN A 116 -5.97 9.04 -8.77
C GLN A 116 -6.47 10.46 -8.99
N GLN A 117 -7.70 10.64 -9.45
CA GLN A 117 -8.29 11.96 -9.67
C GLN A 117 -8.48 12.75 -8.38
N PHE A 118 -8.60 12.05 -7.24
CA PHE A 118 -8.87 12.63 -5.93
C PHE A 118 -7.64 12.70 -5.01
N LEU A 119 -6.50 12.13 -5.43
CA LEU A 119 -5.25 12.09 -4.65
C LEU A 119 -4.31 13.27 -4.93
N GLY A 120 -4.69 14.20 -5.78
CA GLY A 120 -3.93 15.45 -5.93
C GLY A 120 -3.96 16.27 -4.64
N CYS A 121 -2.81 16.88 -4.26
CA CYS A 121 -2.69 17.66 -3.02
C CYS A 121 -3.80 18.69 -2.84
N SER A 122 -4.21 19.38 -3.91
CA SER A 122 -5.32 20.35 -3.88
C SER A 122 -6.65 19.66 -3.57
N SER A 123 -6.94 18.52 -4.19
CA SER A 123 -8.18 17.78 -3.99
C SER A 123 -8.29 17.25 -2.55
N VAL A 124 -7.18 16.68 -2.04
CA VAL A 124 -7.10 16.16 -0.67
C VAL A 124 -7.29 17.27 0.36
N ARG A 125 -6.64 18.43 0.17
CA ARG A 125 -6.77 19.58 1.06
C ARG A 125 -8.18 20.17 1.08
N LYS A 126 -8.86 20.20 -0.07
CA LYS A 126 -10.28 20.64 -0.16
C LYS A 126 -11.21 19.74 0.67
N ARG A 127 -10.85 18.50 0.89
CA ARG A 127 -11.57 17.54 1.75
C ARG A 127 -11.20 17.66 3.23
N GLY A 128 -10.37 18.64 3.61
CA GLY A 128 -10.00 18.91 5.00
C GLY A 128 -8.77 18.19 5.51
N TYR A 129 -8.04 17.44 4.68
CA TYR A 129 -6.84 16.72 5.07
C TYR A 129 -5.57 17.54 4.80
N GLN A 130 -4.51 17.28 5.55
CA GLN A 130 -3.18 17.74 5.19
C GLN A 130 -2.62 16.84 4.07
N ALA A 131 -1.96 17.44 3.07
CA ALA A 131 -1.36 16.69 1.98
C ALA A 131 -0.05 17.30 1.51
N GLN A 132 0.91 16.44 1.25
CA GLN A 132 2.20 16.76 0.62
C GLN A 132 2.42 15.83 -0.57
N CYS A 133 2.99 16.36 -1.66
CA CYS A 133 3.32 15.59 -2.84
C CYS A 133 4.71 15.98 -3.32
N TRP A 134 5.49 14.99 -3.81
CA TRP A 134 6.80 15.19 -4.40
C TRP A 134 7.09 14.16 -5.48
N MET A 135 8.01 14.46 -6.38
CA MET A 135 8.49 13.50 -7.37
C MET A 135 9.50 12.54 -6.71
N ALA A 136 9.46 11.27 -7.10
CA ALA A 136 10.42 10.28 -6.62
C ALA A 136 11.88 10.67 -6.99
N ALA A 137 12.08 11.33 -8.13
CA ALA A 137 13.38 11.82 -8.56
C ALA A 137 14.01 12.87 -7.62
N ASP A 138 13.19 13.58 -6.86
CA ASP A 138 13.66 14.62 -5.91
C ASP A 138 14.24 14.00 -4.62
N THR A 139 14.10 12.70 -4.44
CA THR A 139 14.56 11.96 -3.25
C THR A 139 15.57 10.88 -3.63
N ILE A 140 16.86 11.21 -3.54
CA ILE A 140 17.95 10.37 -4.08
C ILE A 140 18.12 9.03 -3.35
N VAL A 141 17.61 8.85 -2.13
CA VAL A 141 18.00 7.70 -1.29
C VAL A 141 16.85 7.01 -0.53
N GLN A 142 15.69 7.61 -0.36
CA GLN A 142 14.64 7.06 0.52
C GLN A 142 13.31 6.88 -0.20
N GLN A 143 12.74 5.67 -0.13
CA GLN A 143 11.39 5.41 -0.66
C GLN A 143 10.31 6.17 0.11
N TYR A 144 10.53 6.46 1.40
CA TYR A 144 9.55 7.12 2.30
C TYR A 144 10.20 8.22 3.15
N PRO A 145 10.77 9.28 2.56
CA PRO A 145 11.54 10.29 3.31
C PRO A 145 10.68 11.08 4.31
N MET A 146 9.36 11.07 4.15
CA MET A 146 8.46 11.80 5.03
C MET A 146 8.13 11.04 6.30
N ILE A 147 8.19 9.70 6.30
CA ILE A 147 7.92 8.89 7.50
C ILE A 147 8.95 9.20 8.58
N SER A 148 10.23 9.28 8.23
CA SER A 148 11.30 9.57 9.20
C SER A 148 11.16 10.94 9.87
N ARG A 149 10.44 11.90 9.25
CA ARG A 149 10.16 13.21 9.86
C ARG A 149 9.03 13.18 10.88
N LEU A 150 8.17 12.15 10.84
CA LEU A 150 7.06 11.96 11.77
C LEU A 150 7.47 11.16 13.01
N ILE A 151 8.67 10.56 12.96
CA ILE A 151 9.22 9.71 14.01
C ILE A 151 10.30 10.51 14.75
N THR A 152 10.31 10.41 16.08
CA THR A 152 11.32 11.02 16.93
C THR A 152 12.33 9.99 17.44
N HIS A 153 13.47 10.45 17.93
CA HIS A 153 14.50 9.57 18.50
C HIS A 153 14.05 8.83 19.76
N ASP A 154 13.00 9.30 20.42
CA ASP A 154 12.48 8.69 21.66
C ASP A 154 11.41 7.62 21.37
N ASP A 155 10.92 7.52 20.14
CA ASP A 155 9.85 6.60 19.79
C ASP A 155 10.30 5.13 19.74
N VAL A 156 9.45 4.27 20.25
CA VAL A 156 9.45 2.84 19.97
C VAL A 156 8.55 2.59 18.74
N VAL A 157 9.16 2.16 17.64
CA VAL A 157 8.47 1.97 16.37
C VAL A 157 8.21 0.48 16.13
N ALA A 158 6.98 0.12 15.80
CA ALA A 158 6.61 -1.19 15.29
C ALA A 158 6.32 -1.13 13.79
N LEU A 159 7.04 -1.90 13.01
CA LEU A 159 6.90 -2.04 11.57
C LEU A 159 6.40 -3.46 11.24
N VAL A 160 5.31 -3.57 10.51
CA VAL A 160 4.81 -4.85 10.01
C VAL A 160 5.41 -5.13 8.63
N GLY A 161 6.07 -6.29 8.50
CA GLY A 161 6.84 -6.67 7.32
C GLY A 161 8.22 -6.00 7.26
N TYR A 162 9.22 -6.75 6.84
CA TYR A 162 10.56 -6.21 6.64
C TYR A 162 10.76 -5.78 5.19
N ASP A 163 11.02 -4.51 4.99
CA ASP A 163 11.34 -3.94 3.69
C ASP A 163 12.43 -2.86 3.76
N SER A 164 12.58 -2.08 2.69
CA SER A 164 13.52 -0.96 2.63
C SER A 164 13.24 0.12 3.68
N LEU A 165 11.99 0.23 4.17
CA LEU A 165 11.62 1.19 5.22
C LEU A 165 12.31 0.86 6.54
N ALA A 166 12.42 -0.44 6.90
CA ALA A 166 13.15 -0.85 8.11
C ALA A 166 14.59 -0.34 8.09
N ARG A 167 15.27 -0.44 6.94
CA ARG A 167 16.64 0.08 6.77
C ARG A 167 16.70 1.61 6.87
N ASN A 168 15.70 2.30 6.36
CA ASN A 168 15.62 3.76 6.38
C ASN A 168 15.32 4.32 7.77
N LEU A 169 14.61 3.55 8.61
CA LEU A 169 14.27 3.97 9.99
C LEU A 169 15.35 3.66 11.00
N ARG A 170 16.33 2.85 10.63
CA ARG A 170 17.46 2.51 11.48
C ARG A 170 18.17 3.77 12.00
N GLY A 171 18.31 3.90 13.31
CA GLY A 171 18.93 5.06 13.96
C GLY A 171 18.08 6.33 13.99
N HIS A 172 16.83 6.29 13.50
CA HIS A 172 15.90 7.42 13.59
C HIS A 172 14.93 7.35 14.77
N CYS A 173 14.89 6.22 15.48
CA CYS A 173 14.02 5.99 16.63
C CYS A 173 14.78 5.33 17.77
N HIS A 174 14.18 5.28 18.96
CA HIS A 174 14.76 4.63 20.13
C HIS A 174 14.92 3.13 19.93
N LYS A 175 13.84 2.49 19.44
CA LYS A 175 13.83 1.06 19.11
C LYS A 175 12.99 0.83 17.85
N LEU A 176 13.45 -0.07 16.98
CA LEU A 176 12.70 -0.52 15.82
C LEU A 176 12.37 -2.00 15.98
N HIS A 177 11.12 -2.30 16.23
CA HIS A 177 10.57 -3.64 16.22
C HIS A 177 10.00 -3.93 14.83
N VAL A 178 10.39 -5.05 14.22
CA VAL A 178 9.85 -5.50 12.94
C VAL A 178 9.19 -6.84 13.15
N VAL A 179 7.92 -6.93 12.82
CA VAL A 179 7.16 -8.19 12.87
C VAL A 179 7.03 -8.73 11.46
N ASP A 180 7.56 -9.92 11.20
CA ASP A 180 7.53 -10.57 9.89
C ASP A 180 7.06 -12.01 9.98
N GLN A 181 6.42 -12.52 8.91
CA GLN A 181 5.97 -13.91 8.82
C GLN A 181 7.17 -14.90 8.78
N ASN A 182 8.28 -14.48 8.17
CA ASN A 182 9.48 -15.29 7.99
C ASN A 182 10.76 -14.53 8.36
N PRO A 183 10.98 -14.23 9.66
CA PRO A 183 12.13 -13.43 10.09
C PRO A 183 13.48 -14.03 9.65
N SER A 184 13.60 -15.38 9.63
CA SER A 184 14.83 -16.07 9.20
C SER A 184 15.14 -15.92 7.72
N GLU A 185 14.11 -15.88 6.85
CA GLU A 185 14.28 -15.65 5.41
C GLU A 185 14.61 -14.18 5.13
N THR A 186 14.02 -13.29 5.90
CA THR A 186 14.31 -11.87 5.89
C THR A 186 15.78 -11.60 6.15
N PHE A 187 16.38 -12.26 7.13
CA PHE A 187 17.83 -12.18 7.38
C PHE A 187 18.67 -12.67 6.21
N ARG A 188 18.27 -13.76 5.54
CA ARG A 188 18.99 -14.26 4.36
C ARG A 188 18.99 -13.23 3.22
N THR A 189 17.89 -12.53 3.00
CA THR A 189 17.80 -11.51 1.97
C THR A 189 18.68 -10.30 2.29
N VAL A 190 18.79 -9.91 3.56
CA VAL A 190 19.68 -8.83 4.03
C VAL A 190 21.16 -9.20 3.86
N LEU A 191 21.52 -10.49 4.03
CA LEU A 191 22.89 -10.97 3.84
C LEU A 191 23.32 -11.04 2.36
N LEU A 192 22.37 -11.06 1.43
CA LEU A 192 22.65 -11.09 -0.01
C LEU A 192 22.85 -9.69 -0.62
N ASP A 193 22.45 -8.63 0.08
CA ASP A 193 22.80 -7.26 -0.31
C ASP A 193 24.31 -7.06 -0.06
N ARG A 194 25.06 -6.64 -1.08
CA ARG A 194 26.54 -6.64 -1.17
C ARG A 194 27.30 -5.91 -0.04
N THR A 195 26.60 -5.25 0.86
CA THR A 195 27.14 -4.68 2.09
C THR A 195 26.69 -5.55 3.26
N VAL A 196 27.53 -6.51 3.64
CA VAL A 196 27.36 -7.30 4.87
C VAL A 196 27.55 -6.35 6.06
N THR A 197 26.50 -5.67 6.45
CA THR A 197 26.39 -5.12 7.78
C THR A 197 25.85 -6.26 8.64
N TYR A 198 26.70 -6.87 9.43
CA TYR A 198 26.30 -7.85 10.44
C TYR A 198 25.20 -7.24 11.29
N GLY A 199 24.07 -7.89 11.29
CA GLY A 199 22.85 -7.65 12.04
C GLY A 199 22.58 -6.22 12.46
N PRO A 200 21.39 -5.71 12.22
CA PRO A 200 21.06 -4.38 12.70
C PRO A 200 21.09 -4.39 14.22
N LEU A 201 22.08 -3.75 14.81
CA LEU A 201 22.17 -3.57 16.27
C LEU A 201 20.92 -2.92 16.86
N ASP A 202 20.10 -2.27 15.98
CA ASP A 202 18.99 -1.42 16.38
C ASP A 202 17.62 -1.91 15.87
N ILE A 203 17.54 -3.08 15.21
CA ILE A 203 16.30 -3.68 14.75
C ILE A 203 16.07 -5.00 15.49
N ILE A 204 14.91 -5.15 16.10
CA ILE A 204 14.50 -6.38 16.78
C ILE A 204 13.45 -7.04 15.90
N LEU A 205 13.73 -8.28 15.46
CA LEU A 205 12.81 -9.06 14.64
C LEU A 205 11.94 -9.97 15.51
N HIS A 206 10.66 -9.99 15.16
CA HIS A 206 9.63 -10.75 15.85
C HIS A 206 8.87 -11.65 14.88
N THR A 207 8.30 -12.71 15.40
CA THR A 207 7.34 -13.56 14.70
C THR A 207 5.93 -12.97 14.80
N THR A 208 5.02 -13.48 13.97
CA THR A 208 3.61 -13.02 13.99
C THR A 208 2.88 -13.32 15.30
N ASP A 209 3.34 -14.28 16.09
CA ASP A 209 2.74 -14.62 17.39
C ASP A 209 2.92 -13.50 18.42
N GLU A 210 4.01 -12.73 18.29
CA GLU A 210 4.32 -11.59 19.17
C GLU A 210 3.63 -10.28 18.72
N MET A 211 3.00 -10.29 17.56
CA MET A 211 2.44 -9.09 16.92
C MET A 211 1.46 -8.30 17.80
N PRO A 212 0.51 -8.92 18.53
CA PRO A 212 -0.42 -8.17 19.38
C PRO A 212 0.29 -7.35 20.45
N ASP A 213 1.30 -7.91 21.11
CA ASP A 213 2.05 -7.26 22.18
C ASP A 213 2.95 -6.15 21.63
N ILE A 214 3.61 -6.39 20.51
CA ILE A 214 4.51 -5.43 19.87
C ILE A 214 3.73 -4.24 19.34
N LEU A 215 2.63 -4.45 18.59
CA LEU A 215 1.83 -3.34 18.07
C LEU A 215 1.08 -2.61 19.20
N GLY A 216 0.67 -3.35 20.24
CA GLY A 216 -0.04 -2.79 21.39
C GLY A 216 0.80 -1.88 22.27
N SER A 217 2.14 -2.03 22.27
CA SER A 217 3.06 -1.28 23.14
C SER A 217 3.88 -0.19 22.43
N ALA A 218 3.84 -0.12 21.11
CA ALA A 218 4.63 0.82 20.33
C ALA A 218 4.05 2.25 20.34
N ASP A 219 4.93 3.26 20.26
CA ASP A 219 4.55 4.67 20.12
C ASP A 219 4.13 5.00 18.68
N VAL A 220 4.76 4.35 17.70
CA VAL A 220 4.46 4.50 16.27
C VAL A 220 4.28 3.12 15.66
N VAL A 221 3.17 2.92 14.96
CA VAL A 221 2.88 1.67 14.24
C VAL A 221 2.79 1.94 12.75
N LEU A 222 3.55 1.18 11.95
CA LEU A 222 3.59 1.27 10.51
C LEU A 222 3.04 -0.02 9.89
N ILE A 223 1.91 0.09 9.20
CA ILE A 223 1.18 -1.01 8.60
C ILE A 223 1.38 -0.96 7.08
N PRO A 224 1.83 -2.06 6.44
CA PRO A 224 1.97 -2.10 5.00
C PRO A 224 0.59 -2.15 4.33
N ALA A 225 0.41 -1.40 3.27
CA ALA A 225 -0.86 -1.39 2.53
C ALA A 225 -1.15 -2.71 1.78
N SER A 226 -0.16 -3.61 1.65
CA SER A 226 -0.38 -4.99 1.20
C SER A 226 -1.33 -5.78 2.11
N SER A 227 -1.44 -5.38 3.39
CA SER A 227 -2.41 -5.93 4.34
C SER A 227 -3.88 -5.76 3.91
N LEU A 228 -4.15 -4.88 2.97
CA LEU A 228 -5.46 -4.76 2.32
C LEU A 228 -5.72 -5.92 1.35
N VAL A 229 -4.66 -6.49 0.76
CA VAL A 229 -4.78 -7.61 -0.19
C VAL A 229 -5.08 -8.91 0.53
N ASP A 230 -4.39 -9.19 1.63
CA ASP A 230 -4.54 -10.43 2.41
C ASP A 230 -5.57 -10.33 3.55
N ASP A 231 -6.29 -9.20 3.63
CA ASP A 231 -7.34 -8.92 4.61
C ASP A 231 -6.86 -8.81 6.07
N SER A 232 -5.56 -8.63 6.30
CA SER A 232 -5.01 -8.51 7.65
C SER A 232 -5.10 -7.09 8.23
N PHE A 233 -5.33 -6.06 7.40
CA PHE A 233 -5.32 -4.65 7.80
C PHE A 233 -6.11 -4.38 9.08
N ARG A 234 -7.37 -4.83 9.14
CA ARG A 234 -8.22 -4.59 10.31
C ARG A 234 -7.70 -5.28 11.57
N THR A 235 -7.20 -6.50 11.43
CA THR A 235 -6.60 -7.24 12.54
C THR A 235 -5.40 -6.48 13.08
N LEU A 236 -4.56 -5.94 12.20
CA LEU A 236 -3.38 -5.15 12.58
C LEU A 236 -3.79 -3.87 13.32
N VAL A 237 -4.76 -3.12 12.79
CA VAL A 237 -5.26 -1.90 13.45
C VAL A 237 -5.87 -2.21 14.83
N ASN A 238 -6.57 -3.34 14.97
CA ASN A 238 -7.17 -3.74 16.26
C ASN A 238 -6.13 -4.08 17.34
N TYR A 239 -4.89 -4.40 16.99
CA TYR A 239 -3.81 -4.59 17.96
C TYR A 239 -3.19 -3.28 18.44
N VAL A 240 -3.46 -2.17 17.78
CA VAL A 240 -2.89 -0.87 18.15
C VAL A 240 -3.71 -0.22 19.26
N HIS A 241 -3.11 -0.03 20.44
CA HIS A 241 -3.82 0.50 21.60
C HIS A 241 -3.25 1.81 22.14
N HIS A 242 -1.93 2.01 22.03
CA HIS A 242 -1.22 3.12 22.69
C HIS A 242 -0.45 4.02 21.73
N ALA A 243 -0.39 3.65 20.43
CA ALA A 243 0.37 4.42 19.47
C ALA A 243 -0.14 5.86 19.35
N ARG A 244 0.81 6.81 19.44
CA ARG A 244 0.54 8.22 19.14
C ARG A 244 0.39 8.47 17.63
N LEU A 245 0.90 7.54 16.80
CA LEU A 245 0.90 7.67 15.35
C LEU A 245 0.76 6.31 14.68
N VAL A 246 -0.23 6.15 13.82
CA VAL A 246 -0.47 4.96 13.01
C VAL A 246 -0.38 5.31 11.53
N GLY A 247 0.54 4.69 10.81
CA GLY A 247 0.77 4.94 9.38
C GLY A 247 0.41 3.75 8.51
N LEU A 248 -0.28 4.01 7.39
CA LEU A 248 -0.44 3.07 6.29
C LEU A 248 0.55 3.44 5.17
N TYR A 249 1.40 2.51 4.75
CA TYR A 249 2.43 2.79 3.75
C TYR A 249 2.47 1.75 2.64
N GLY A 250 2.95 2.14 1.47
CA GLY A 250 3.13 1.24 0.34
C GLY A 250 2.17 1.48 -0.82
N MET A 251 2.40 0.77 -1.92
CA MET A 251 1.73 1.05 -3.19
C MET A 251 0.23 0.76 -3.17
N CYS A 252 -0.23 -0.26 -2.47
CA CYS A 252 -1.65 -0.56 -2.29
C CYS A 252 -2.40 0.55 -1.54
N GLY A 253 -1.68 1.46 -0.87
CA GLY A 253 -2.24 2.61 -0.17
C GLY A 253 -2.60 3.80 -1.07
N ALA A 254 -2.47 3.70 -2.40
CA ALA A 254 -2.87 4.76 -3.32
C ALA A 254 -4.40 4.83 -3.51
N LEU A 255 -5.12 4.87 -2.40
CA LEU A 255 -6.57 4.94 -2.29
C LEU A 255 -6.98 6.27 -1.65
N ILE A 256 -8.24 6.69 -1.83
CA ILE A 256 -8.76 7.84 -1.09
C ILE A 256 -8.66 7.56 0.43
N PRO A 257 -8.25 8.56 1.24
CA PRO A 257 -7.83 8.32 2.61
C PRO A 257 -8.97 8.18 3.62
N ASP A 258 -10.17 8.57 3.26
CA ASP A 258 -11.28 8.84 4.17
C ASP A 258 -11.54 7.69 5.15
N GLU A 259 -11.79 6.49 4.64
CA GLU A 259 -12.13 5.33 5.46
C GLU A 259 -10.97 4.87 6.35
N PHE A 260 -9.74 4.93 5.84
CA PHE A 260 -8.56 4.53 6.62
C PHE A 260 -8.34 5.46 7.81
N LEU A 261 -8.50 6.77 7.58
CA LEU A 261 -8.38 7.78 8.64
C LEU A 261 -9.51 7.64 9.68
N LEU A 262 -10.72 7.21 9.28
CA LEU A 262 -11.82 6.89 10.19
C LEU A 262 -11.54 5.62 11.01
N GLN A 263 -10.79 4.67 10.47
CA GLN A 263 -10.40 3.42 11.15
C GLN A 263 -9.21 3.58 12.11
N GLY A 264 -8.72 4.79 12.34
CA GLY A 264 -7.64 5.05 13.30
C GLY A 264 -6.25 5.16 12.69
N VAL A 265 -6.13 5.15 11.35
CA VAL A 265 -4.88 5.53 10.68
C VAL A 265 -4.71 7.05 10.78
N ASP A 266 -3.51 7.52 11.11
CA ASP A 266 -3.19 8.95 11.21
C ASP A 266 -2.64 9.52 9.92
N PHE A 267 -1.89 8.71 9.16
CA PHE A 267 -1.38 9.12 7.86
C PHE A 267 -1.32 7.95 6.87
N ILE A 268 -1.38 8.30 5.60
CA ILE A 268 -1.16 7.38 4.48
C ILE A 268 -0.04 7.94 3.63
N THR A 269 0.98 7.12 3.34
CA THR A 269 2.00 7.44 2.36
C THR A 269 2.04 6.39 1.26
N SER A 270 1.95 6.84 0.03
CA SER A 270 1.96 5.99 -1.14
C SER A 270 2.46 6.76 -2.36
N PHE A 271 2.28 6.20 -3.53
CA PHE A 271 2.62 6.87 -4.76
C PHE A 271 1.60 6.59 -5.87
N ARG A 272 1.56 7.46 -6.84
CA ARG A 272 0.77 7.31 -8.07
C ARG A 272 1.67 7.39 -9.29
N ILE A 273 1.22 6.80 -10.38
CA ILE A 273 1.91 6.84 -11.67
C ILE A 273 1.29 7.94 -12.51
N ASP A 274 2.08 8.97 -12.81
CA ASP A 274 1.62 10.10 -13.64
C ASP A 274 1.65 9.77 -15.15
N ASN A 275 2.53 8.85 -15.58
CA ASN A 275 2.64 8.40 -16.97
C ASN A 275 2.68 6.87 -17.08
N PRO A 276 1.51 6.22 -17.20
CA PRO A 276 1.41 4.76 -17.23
C PRO A 276 2.15 4.11 -18.40
N SER A 277 2.11 4.72 -19.59
CA SER A 277 2.77 4.17 -20.78
C SER A 277 4.28 4.10 -20.59
N ARG A 278 4.89 5.19 -20.12
CA ARG A 278 6.32 5.25 -19.80
C ARG A 278 6.69 4.27 -18.67
N PHE A 279 5.83 4.14 -17.66
CA PHE A 279 6.04 3.21 -16.56
C PHE A 279 6.12 1.76 -17.05
N ILE A 280 5.17 1.33 -17.91
CA ILE A 280 5.16 -0.03 -18.44
C ILE A 280 6.33 -0.26 -19.40
N GLU A 281 6.65 0.71 -20.25
CA GLU A 281 7.81 0.64 -21.14
C GLU A 281 9.11 0.50 -20.35
N SER A 282 9.29 1.31 -19.31
CA SER A 282 10.46 1.25 -18.43
C SER A 282 10.57 -0.12 -17.74
N MET A 283 9.47 -0.67 -17.25
CA MET A 283 9.47 -2.02 -16.64
C MET A 283 9.88 -3.14 -17.60
N GLN A 284 9.66 -2.97 -18.90
CA GLN A 284 10.05 -3.96 -19.91
C GLN A 284 11.53 -3.91 -20.28
N HIS A 285 12.16 -2.75 -20.15
CA HIS A 285 13.50 -2.49 -20.65
C HIS A 285 14.54 -2.26 -19.55
N ASP A 286 14.13 -1.84 -18.36
CA ASP A 286 15.03 -1.56 -17.24
C ASP A 286 14.87 -2.63 -16.16
N PRO A 287 15.90 -3.45 -15.92
CA PRO A 287 15.87 -4.44 -14.83
C PRO A 287 15.95 -3.77 -13.44
N ASP A 288 16.35 -2.50 -13.36
CA ASP A 288 16.40 -1.74 -12.11
C ASP A 288 15.05 -1.07 -11.83
N MET A 289 14.21 -1.79 -11.10
CA MET A 289 12.90 -1.28 -10.68
C MET A 289 12.98 0.02 -9.87
N ALA A 290 14.10 0.30 -9.21
CA ALA A 290 14.28 1.55 -8.48
C ALA A 290 14.36 2.75 -9.43
N ASN A 291 14.97 2.60 -10.61
CA ASN A 291 14.96 3.62 -11.65
C ASN A 291 13.58 3.85 -12.24
N VAL A 292 12.85 2.76 -12.53
CA VAL A 292 11.47 2.85 -13.03
C VAL A 292 10.60 3.65 -12.07
N VAL A 293 10.70 3.35 -10.77
CA VAL A 293 9.99 4.06 -9.71
C VAL A 293 10.33 5.55 -9.69
N ARG A 294 11.62 5.91 -9.70
CA ARG A 294 12.08 7.31 -9.64
C ARG A 294 11.57 8.16 -10.81
N MET A 295 11.49 7.58 -11.99
CA MET A 295 11.21 8.35 -13.20
C MET A 295 9.71 8.55 -13.48
N THR A 296 8.84 7.77 -12.85
CA THR A 296 7.44 7.67 -13.23
C THR A 296 6.45 7.89 -12.09
N GLN A 297 6.93 7.90 -10.85
CA GLN A 297 6.08 7.95 -9.66
C GLN A 297 6.10 9.31 -8.97
N ARG A 298 4.92 9.73 -8.54
CA ARG A 298 4.71 10.86 -7.64
C ARG A 298 4.29 10.32 -6.28
N HIS A 299 5.13 10.54 -5.29
CA HIS A 299 4.81 10.22 -3.91
C HIS A 299 3.82 11.22 -3.32
N PHE A 300 3.02 10.76 -2.39
CA PHE A 300 2.16 11.61 -1.59
C PHE A 300 2.11 11.13 -0.14
N LEU A 301 1.86 12.07 0.76
CA LEU A 301 1.53 11.85 2.16
C LEU A 301 0.22 12.58 2.42
N VAL A 302 -0.74 11.86 3.01
CA VAL A 302 -2.00 12.44 3.49
C VAL A 302 -2.09 12.19 4.98
N MET A 303 -2.45 13.21 5.75
CA MET A 303 -2.55 13.15 7.20
C MET A 303 -3.88 13.71 7.69
N ARG A 304 -4.33 13.22 8.86
CA ARG A 304 -5.42 13.89 9.60
C ARG A 304 -5.01 15.32 9.99
N PRO A 305 -5.94 16.26 10.09
CA PRO A 305 -5.64 17.65 10.46
C PRO A 305 -4.91 17.80 11.80
N ASP A 306 -5.16 16.87 12.73
CA ASP A 306 -4.63 16.91 14.09
C ASP A 306 -3.38 16.03 14.32
N ALA A 307 -2.97 15.24 13.32
CA ALA A 307 -1.84 14.31 13.45
C ALA A 307 -0.48 15.02 13.68
N ASP A 308 -0.36 16.26 13.20
CA ASP A 308 0.87 17.06 13.34
C ASP A 308 1.09 17.63 14.76
N ARG A 309 0.04 17.63 15.59
CA ARG A 309 0.12 18.20 16.95
C ARG A 309 0.93 17.33 17.94
N GLY A 310 1.22 16.08 17.59
CA GLY A 310 2.03 15.15 18.37
C GLY A 310 3.55 15.35 18.20
N VAL A 311 3.98 16.06 17.16
CA VAL A 311 5.42 16.27 16.83
C VAL A 311 5.99 17.52 17.51
N ALA A 312 5.15 18.35 18.10
CA ALA A 312 5.54 19.63 18.74
C ALA A 312 5.42 19.60 20.29
N ARG A 313 5.70 18.45 20.91
CA ARG A 313 5.83 18.38 22.38
C ARG A 313 7.14 17.78 22.80
#